data_a4ada2eb05471f6dc2a40376508a25cd
#
_entry.id   a4ada2eb05471f6dc2a40376508a25cd
#
_cell.length_a   1.000
_cell.length_b   1.000
_cell.length_c   1.000
_cell.angle_alpha   90.00
_cell.angle_beta   90.00
_cell.angle_gamma   90.00
#
_symmetry.space_group_name_H-M   'P 1'
#
loop_
_entity.id
_entity.type
_entity.pdbx_description
1 polymer ?
#
loop_
_entity_poly.entity_id
_entity_poly.type
_entity_poly.pdbx_seq_one_letter_code
_entity_poly.pdbx_strand_id
1 'polypeptide(L)'
;MKRTILAFSIIFVLSFQVFAGETVRVYDSKYQLKYIYDVESGRVYDTRYQLRYIVENNCIYDHKYQPTYMYDADAGTIYDSGYNLQYRVEGNTVYDTKYYPVYKLERK
;
A
#
# COMPACT_ATOMS: atom_id res chain seq x y z
N MET A 1 9.89 12.38 11.65
CA MET A 1 8.97 12.43 10.94
C MET A 1 8.07 11.34 11.03
N LYS A 2 6.95 11.50 10.96
CA LYS A 2 6.08 10.59 11.15
C LYS A 2 5.59 10.03 9.98
N ARG A 3 5.57 8.88 9.86
CA ARG A 3 5.11 8.33 8.76
C ARG A 3 3.89 7.73 9.08
N THR A 4 2.82 8.19 8.75
CA THR A 4 1.60 7.61 9.07
C THR A 4 0.88 7.11 7.90
N ILE A 5 1.57 6.97 6.80
CA ILE A 5 0.89 6.57 5.62
C ILE A 5 1.11 5.15 5.35
N LEU A 6 0.39 4.58 4.45
CA LEU A 6 0.45 3.31 4.11
C LEU A 6 1.54 2.77 3.45
N ALA A 7 1.67 1.50 3.52
CA ALA A 7 2.74 0.76 2.91
C ALA A 7 2.93 1.12 1.47
N PHE A 8 1.87 1.13 0.73
CA PHE A 8 2.02 1.40 -0.67
C PHE A 8 2.49 2.81 -0.93
N SER A 9 1.98 3.76 -0.21
CA SER A 9 2.32 5.10 -0.53
C SER A 9 3.42 5.65 0.31
N ILE A 10 3.74 5.02 1.43
CA ILE A 10 4.80 5.51 2.24
C ILE A 10 6.09 5.54 1.48
N ILE A 11 6.34 4.52 0.69
CA ILE A 11 7.55 4.47 -0.09
C ILE A 11 7.59 5.66 -1.05
N PHE A 12 6.45 6.00 -1.63
CA PHE A 12 6.37 7.15 -2.48
C PHE A 12 6.62 8.41 -1.69
N VAL A 13 6.00 8.51 -0.52
CA VAL A 13 6.08 9.71 0.28
C VAL A 13 7.50 10.00 0.70
N LEU A 14 8.28 8.98 0.99
CA LEU A 14 9.65 9.19 1.37
C LEU A 14 10.45 9.86 0.25
N SER A 15 10.08 9.58 -0.99
CA SER A 15 10.80 10.15 -2.11
C SER A 15 10.16 11.41 -2.65
N PHE A 16 8.86 11.59 -2.45
CA PHE A 16 8.14 12.69 -3.06
C PHE A 16 7.18 13.33 -2.08
N GLN A 17 6.74 14.51 -2.39
CA GLN A 17 5.72 15.15 -1.60
C GLN A 17 4.38 14.60 -2.01
N VAL A 18 3.47 14.45 -1.05
CA VAL A 18 2.14 13.98 -1.30
C VAL A 18 1.20 15.16 -1.16
N PHE A 19 0.34 15.37 -2.14
CA PHE A 19 -0.60 16.48 -2.13
C PHE A 19 -2.01 15.99 -1.88
N ALA A 20 -2.84 16.85 -1.32
CA ALA A 20 -4.23 16.51 -1.06
C ALA A 20 -4.90 16.05 -2.34
N GLY A 21 -5.72 15.02 -2.25
CA GLY A 21 -6.43 14.52 -3.41
C GLY A 21 -5.63 13.56 -4.26
N GLU A 22 -4.38 13.33 -3.89
CA GLU A 22 -3.56 12.41 -4.67
C GLU A 22 -4.03 10.98 -4.51
N THR A 23 -4.01 10.21 -5.59
CA THR A 23 -4.34 8.81 -5.52
C THR A 23 -3.20 7.99 -6.08
N VAL A 24 -3.13 6.73 -5.64
CA VAL A 24 -2.16 5.78 -6.16
C VAL A 24 -2.93 4.62 -6.75
N ARG A 25 -2.64 4.28 -7.98
CA ARG A 25 -3.26 3.15 -8.63
C ARG A 25 -2.36 1.94 -8.46
N VAL A 26 -2.96 0.81 -8.12
CA VAL A 26 -2.23 -0.42 -7.86
C VAL A 26 -2.61 -1.41 -8.95
N TYR A 27 -1.64 -1.81 -9.76
CA TYR A 27 -1.84 -2.73 -10.87
C TYR A 27 -1.22 -4.07 -10.53
N ASP A 28 -1.77 -5.14 -11.05
CA ASP A 28 -1.17 -6.46 -10.85
C ASP A 28 -0.02 -6.65 -11.87
N SER A 29 0.57 -7.82 -11.88
CA SER A 29 1.72 -8.08 -12.73
C SER A 29 1.37 -8.10 -14.22
N LYS A 30 0.08 -8.21 -14.55
CA LYS A 30 -0.36 -8.13 -15.92
C LYS A 30 -0.85 -6.74 -16.27
N TYR A 31 -0.57 -5.78 -15.39
CA TYR A 31 -0.92 -4.39 -15.57
C TYR A 31 -2.42 -4.17 -15.62
N GLN A 32 -3.17 -4.94 -14.85
CA GLN A 32 -4.59 -4.71 -14.70
C GLN A 32 -4.81 -4.01 -13.38
N LEU A 33 -5.64 -2.98 -13.41
CA LEU A 33 -5.91 -2.19 -12.20
C LEU A 33 -6.61 -3.06 -11.17
N LYS A 34 -6.10 -3.07 -9.95
CA LYS A 34 -6.68 -3.86 -8.88
C LYS A 34 -7.22 -2.99 -7.76
N TYR A 35 -6.50 -1.93 -7.40
CA TYR A 35 -6.92 -1.09 -6.29
C TYR A 35 -6.64 0.37 -6.58
N ILE A 36 -7.40 1.22 -5.93
CA ILE A 36 -7.18 2.66 -5.95
C ILE A 36 -7.03 3.11 -4.51
N TYR A 37 -5.89 3.71 -4.22
CA TYR A 37 -5.59 4.16 -2.87
C TYR A 37 -5.71 5.67 -2.79
N ASP A 38 -6.59 6.14 -1.90
CA ASP A 38 -6.75 7.57 -1.65
C ASP A 38 -5.80 7.92 -0.52
N VAL A 39 -4.74 8.63 -0.85
CA VAL A 39 -3.69 8.91 0.11
C VAL A 39 -4.20 9.71 1.30
N GLU A 40 -5.04 10.69 1.03
CA GLU A 40 -5.50 11.57 2.08
C GLU A 40 -6.34 10.86 3.14
N SER A 41 -7.25 10.02 2.74
CA SER A 41 -8.14 9.35 3.68
C SER A 41 -7.55 8.03 4.18
N GLY A 42 -6.55 7.50 3.51
CA GLY A 42 -6.00 6.20 3.86
C GLY A 42 -6.85 5.05 3.39
N ARG A 43 -7.80 5.28 2.50
CA ARG A 43 -8.72 4.23 2.08
C ARG A 43 -8.30 3.62 0.76
N VAL A 44 -8.41 2.30 0.67
CA VAL A 44 -8.07 1.56 -0.52
C VAL A 44 -9.35 0.93 -1.04
N TYR A 45 -9.67 1.22 -2.30
CA TYR A 45 -10.89 0.73 -2.93
C TYR A 45 -10.53 -0.23 -4.05
N ASP A 46 -11.45 -1.16 -4.34
CA ASP A 46 -11.26 -2.01 -5.51
C ASP A 46 -11.79 -1.27 -6.74
N THR A 47 -11.81 -1.95 -7.89
CA THR A 47 -12.19 -1.31 -9.14
C THR A 47 -13.68 -0.98 -9.22
N ARG A 48 -14.48 -1.49 -8.29
CA ARG A 48 -15.90 -1.15 -8.20
C ARG A 48 -16.11 -0.09 -7.14
N TYR A 49 -15.02 0.48 -6.61
CA TYR A 49 -15.07 1.50 -5.59
C TYR A 49 -15.66 1.01 -4.28
N GLN A 50 -15.49 -0.27 -4.00
CA GLN A 50 -15.86 -0.81 -2.70
C GLN A 50 -14.64 -0.76 -1.80
N LEU A 51 -14.83 -0.34 -0.57
CA LEU A 51 -13.73 -0.23 0.38
C LEU A 51 -13.16 -1.61 0.70
N ARG A 52 -11.85 -1.75 0.55
CA ARG A 52 -11.20 -3.02 0.82
C ARG A 52 -10.25 -2.93 2.00
N TYR A 53 -9.52 -1.84 2.13
CA TYR A 53 -8.55 -1.67 3.20
C TYR A 53 -8.51 -0.25 3.70
N ILE A 54 -8.11 -0.10 4.95
CA ILE A 54 -7.90 1.20 5.56
C ILE A 54 -6.50 1.19 6.13
N VAL A 55 -5.75 2.24 5.82
CA VAL A 55 -4.40 2.28 6.25
C VAL A 55 -4.19 3.38 7.24
N GLU A 56 -3.69 3.05 8.43
CA GLU A 56 -3.45 3.99 9.51
C GLU A 56 -2.30 3.51 10.36
N ASN A 57 -1.41 4.42 10.73
CA ASN A 57 -0.42 4.15 11.75
C ASN A 57 0.39 2.88 11.54
N ASN A 58 0.92 2.71 10.34
CA ASN A 58 1.75 1.57 10.01
C ASN A 58 1.00 0.25 10.02
N CYS A 59 -0.32 0.33 9.92
CA CYS A 59 -1.14 -0.86 9.93
C CYS A 59 -2.15 -0.77 8.80
N ILE A 60 -2.43 -1.89 8.17
CA ILE A 60 -3.42 -1.98 7.11
C ILE A 60 -4.56 -2.83 7.63
N TYR A 61 -5.74 -2.26 7.69
CA TYR A 61 -6.93 -2.93 8.20
C TYR A 61 -7.82 -3.33 7.04
N ASP A 62 -8.60 -4.39 7.22
CA ASP A 62 -9.58 -4.75 6.21
C ASP A 62 -10.79 -3.82 6.35
N HIS A 63 -11.82 -4.05 5.53
CA HIS A 63 -12.98 -3.15 5.53
C HIS A 63 -13.79 -3.23 6.82
N LYS A 64 -13.54 -4.23 7.64
CA LYS A 64 -14.18 -4.34 8.95
C LYS A 64 -13.28 -3.81 10.06
N TYR A 65 -12.20 -3.15 9.67
CA TYR A 65 -11.27 -2.53 10.59
C TYR A 65 -10.51 -3.54 11.43
N GLN A 66 -10.26 -4.71 10.88
CA GLN A 66 -9.44 -5.71 11.55
C GLN A 66 -8.05 -5.67 10.96
N PRO A 67 -7.01 -5.69 11.79
CA PRO A 67 -5.65 -5.59 11.26
C PRO A 67 -5.32 -6.79 10.38
N THR A 68 -4.85 -6.51 9.20
CA THR A 68 -4.51 -7.54 8.23
C THR A 68 -3.01 -7.56 7.94
N TYR A 69 -2.42 -6.37 7.80
CA TYR A 69 -1.00 -6.24 7.51
C TYR A 69 -0.38 -5.14 8.34
N MET A 70 0.92 -5.23 8.52
CA MET A 70 1.71 -4.17 9.11
C MET A 70 2.86 -3.88 8.19
N TYR A 71 3.36 -2.64 8.20
CA TYR A 71 4.46 -2.34 7.32
C TYR A 71 5.53 -1.52 8.01
N ASP A 72 6.74 -1.68 7.52
CA ASP A 72 7.90 -0.96 7.98
C ASP A 72 8.36 -0.08 6.81
N ALA A 73 8.11 1.20 6.91
CA ALA A 73 8.41 2.11 5.80
C ALA A 73 9.91 2.22 5.57
N ASP A 74 10.71 2.14 6.62
CA ASP A 74 12.15 2.27 6.48
C ASP A 74 12.74 1.07 5.75
N ALA A 75 12.22 -0.11 6.02
CA ALA A 75 12.72 -1.31 5.38
C ALA A 75 12.02 -1.64 4.08
N GLY A 76 10.85 -1.04 3.84
CA GLY A 76 10.07 -1.34 2.65
C GLY A 76 9.45 -2.72 2.70
N THR A 77 9.03 -3.17 3.88
CA THR A 77 8.50 -4.52 4.05
C THR A 77 7.10 -4.49 4.61
N ILE A 78 6.31 -5.48 4.22
CA ILE A 78 4.92 -5.62 4.65
C ILE A 78 4.77 -7.02 5.24
N TYR A 79 4.23 -7.07 6.45
CA TYR A 79 4.06 -8.30 7.19
C TYR A 79 2.60 -8.56 7.42
N ASP A 80 2.20 -9.83 7.59
CA ASP A 80 0.84 -10.13 7.99
C ASP A 80 0.71 -9.88 9.49
N SER A 81 -0.48 -10.14 10.04
CA SER A 81 -0.72 -9.86 11.45
C SER A 81 0.06 -10.77 12.38
N GLY A 82 0.61 -11.85 11.87
CA GLY A 82 1.48 -12.73 12.66
C GLY A 82 2.95 -12.41 12.50
N TYR A 83 3.24 -11.26 11.84
CA TYR A 83 4.60 -10.81 11.63
C TYR A 83 5.37 -11.68 10.65
N ASN A 84 4.68 -12.34 9.73
CA ASN A 84 5.33 -13.07 8.66
C ASN A 84 5.47 -12.16 7.46
N LEU A 85 6.65 -12.11 6.89
CA LEU A 85 6.90 -11.24 5.74
C LEU A 85 6.01 -11.67 4.57
N GLN A 86 5.32 -10.72 3.97
CA GLN A 86 4.46 -10.99 2.84
C GLN A 86 4.95 -10.31 1.57
N TYR A 87 5.39 -9.06 1.69
CA TYR A 87 5.78 -8.29 0.50
C TYR A 87 6.96 -7.39 0.78
N ARG A 88 7.68 -7.04 -0.27
CA ARG A 88 8.70 -6.01 -0.22
C ARG A 88 8.34 -4.95 -1.25
N VAL A 89 8.56 -3.70 -0.92
CA VAL A 89 8.27 -2.60 -1.82
C VAL A 89 9.57 -1.92 -2.16
N GLU A 90 9.88 -1.85 -3.44
CA GLU A 90 11.09 -1.16 -3.91
C GLU A 90 10.69 -0.29 -5.08
N GLY A 91 10.89 1.01 -4.93
CA GLY A 91 10.45 1.94 -5.96
C GLY A 91 8.94 1.85 -6.14
N ASN A 92 8.52 1.59 -7.35
CA ASN A 92 7.10 1.50 -7.67
C ASN A 92 6.61 0.08 -7.78
N THR A 93 7.37 -0.88 -7.29
CA THR A 93 7.03 -2.29 -7.48
C THR A 93 6.91 -2.98 -6.14
N VAL A 94 5.89 -3.80 -6.00
CA VAL A 94 5.69 -4.63 -4.82
C VAL A 94 6.02 -6.06 -5.20
N TYR A 95 6.91 -6.67 -4.42
CA TYR A 95 7.39 -8.04 -4.67
C TYR A 95 6.89 -8.97 -3.59
N ASP A 96 6.69 -10.24 -3.94
CA ASP A 96 6.36 -11.24 -2.92
C ASP A 96 7.64 -11.70 -2.23
N THR A 97 7.54 -12.71 -1.36
CA THR A 97 8.68 -13.16 -0.58
C THR A 97 9.74 -13.85 -1.42
N LYS A 98 9.39 -14.27 -2.63
CA LYS A 98 10.35 -14.88 -3.55
C LYS A 98 10.87 -13.87 -4.56
N TYR A 99 10.55 -12.60 -4.32
CA TYR A 99 11.03 -11.50 -5.14
C TYR A 99 10.44 -11.49 -6.54
N TYR A 100 9.23 -11.99 -6.70
CA TYR A 100 8.51 -11.86 -7.95
C TYR A 100 7.63 -10.61 -7.85
N PRO A 101 7.58 -9.78 -8.89
CA PRO A 101 6.73 -8.59 -8.84
C PRO A 101 5.27 -9.00 -8.89
N VAL A 102 4.48 -8.49 -7.95
CA VAL A 102 3.06 -8.81 -7.89
C VAL A 102 2.20 -7.59 -8.13
N TYR A 103 2.70 -6.40 -7.80
CA TYR A 103 1.93 -5.17 -8.03
C TYR A 103 2.84 -4.06 -8.51
N LYS A 104 2.25 -3.14 -9.27
CA LYS A 104 2.91 -1.91 -9.68
C LYS A 104 2.10 -0.74 -9.21
N LEU A 105 2.76 0.30 -8.75
CA LEU A 105 2.14 1.47 -8.19
C LEU A 105 2.31 2.64 -9.13
N GLU A 106 1.24 3.41 -9.30
CA GLU A 106 1.30 4.57 -10.18
C GLU A 106 0.57 5.73 -9.53
N ARG A 107 1.24 6.84 -9.34
CA ARG A 107 0.64 8.02 -8.75
C ARG A 107 -0.17 8.76 -9.81
N LYS A 108 -1.26 9.34 -9.38
CA LYS A 108 -2.09 10.14 -10.28
C LYS A 108 -2.18 11.56 -9.82
#